data_4442fffbbb132172eea98a4c36125422
#
_entry.id   4442fffbbb132172eea98a4c36125422
#
_cell.length_a   1.000
_cell.length_b   1.000
_cell.length_c   1.000
_cell.angle_alpha   90.00
_cell.angle_beta   90.00
_cell.angle_gamma   90.00
#
_symmetry.space_group_name_H-M   'P 1'
#
loop_
_entity.id
_entity.type
_entity.pdbx_description
1 polymer ?
#
loop_
_entity_poly.entity_id
_entity_poly.type
_entity_poly.pdbx_seq_one_letter_code
_entity_poly.pdbx_strand_id
1 'polypeptide(L)'
;MNLYTHISANKRSSWLLIIINGVLLLALGWVLSQAANDYIWFYIALIYSLVSSLVGYLWGDKVVLMSSKAKLVDRTAAPELYRLVENLCITAGLPTPKIYIINEAAPNAFATGRDPKHAAIAVTSGLLAKLDKAELEGVIAHELSHVGNHDILLATLVSVVVGAVALLGNWFARWSFWGGNRRSSNNDEAGQISVILSIIAIVLAILAPIVAQLIQLAISRRREFLADADGVLLTRYPEGLINALKKISADPQLLSVASEATAHLYFASPFDNKKRTPLLAKMFMTHPPVEERIAALEKISI
;
A
#
# COMPACT_ATOMS: atom_id res chain seq x y z
N MET A 1 -16.66 19.17 -6.98
CA MET A 1 -16.69 18.34 -5.76
C MET A 1 -15.68 18.95 -4.81
N ASN A 2 -16.04 19.26 -3.56
CA ASN A 2 -15.23 20.08 -2.67
C ASN A 2 -14.15 19.19 -2.00
N LEU A 3 -12.95 19.72 -1.71
CA LEU A 3 -11.83 19.03 -1.03
C LEU A 3 -12.29 18.30 0.24
N TYR A 4 -13.12 18.93 1.05
CA TYR A 4 -13.69 18.33 2.27
C TYR A 4 -14.52 17.06 2.02
N THR A 5 -15.16 16.93 0.86
CA THR A 5 -15.93 15.73 0.52
C THR A 5 -15.02 14.54 0.19
N HIS A 6 -13.84 14.80 -0.37
CA HIS A 6 -12.83 13.76 -0.62
C HIS A 6 -12.23 13.23 0.68
N ILE A 7 -11.81 14.12 1.59
CA ILE A 7 -11.28 13.74 2.91
C ILE A 7 -12.30 12.90 3.69
N SER A 8 -13.57 13.32 3.71
CA SER A 8 -14.64 12.57 4.39
C SER A 8 -14.88 11.19 3.77
N ALA A 9 -14.84 11.10 2.43
CA ALA A 9 -14.99 9.84 1.73
C ALA A 9 -13.83 8.88 2.03
N ASN A 10 -12.59 9.36 2.02
CA ASN A 10 -11.40 8.57 2.33
C ASN A 10 -11.43 8.05 3.77
N LYS A 11 -11.77 8.89 4.74
CA LYS A 11 -11.93 8.47 6.13
C LYS A 11 -13.02 7.40 6.28
N ARG A 12 -14.19 7.59 5.64
CA ARG A 12 -15.28 6.60 5.66
C ARG A 12 -14.85 5.27 5.04
N SER A 13 -14.15 5.30 3.91
CA SER A 13 -13.63 4.09 3.25
C SER A 13 -12.63 3.35 4.15
N SER A 14 -11.76 4.08 4.85
CA SER A 14 -10.80 3.49 5.79
C SER A 14 -11.49 2.79 6.95
N TRP A 15 -12.50 3.42 7.56
CA TRP A 15 -13.29 2.80 8.63
C TRP A 15 -14.09 1.60 8.14
N LEU A 16 -14.68 1.70 6.95
CA LEU A 16 -15.40 0.58 6.32
C LEU A 16 -14.47 -0.61 6.09
N LEU A 17 -13.25 -0.36 5.64
CA LEU A 17 -12.24 -1.41 5.47
C LEU A 17 -11.92 -2.13 6.79
N ILE A 18 -11.72 -1.37 7.88
CA ILE A 18 -11.45 -1.95 9.21
C ILE A 18 -12.63 -2.84 9.64
N ILE A 19 -13.86 -2.36 9.47
CA ILE A 19 -15.07 -3.11 9.82
C ILE A 19 -15.19 -4.39 8.97
N ILE A 20 -15.03 -4.29 7.65
CA ILE A 20 -15.10 -5.45 6.75
C ILE A 20 -14.04 -6.49 7.12
N ASN A 21 -12.80 -6.05 7.36
CA ASN A 21 -11.73 -6.95 7.79
C ASN A 21 -12.08 -7.66 9.11
N GLY A 22 -12.64 -6.92 10.07
CA GLY A 22 -13.10 -7.46 11.35
C GLY A 22 -14.19 -8.53 11.17
N VAL A 23 -15.22 -8.21 10.39
CA VAL A 23 -16.33 -9.13 10.11
C VAL A 23 -15.85 -10.41 9.41
N LEU A 24 -14.93 -10.29 8.43
CA LEU A 24 -14.36 -11.44 7.72
C LEU A 24 -13.57 -12.35 8.67
N LEU A 25 -12.75 -11.79 9.56
CA LEU A 25 -11.99 -12.57 10.54
C LEU A 25 -12.91 -13.27 11.55
N LEU A 26 -13.98 -12.60 12.01
CA LEU A 26 -14.96 -13.21 12.92
C LEU A 26 -15.76 -14.32 12.22
N ALA A 27 -16.16 -14.13 10.97
CA ALA A 27 -16.83 -15.16 10.20
C ALA A 27 -15.94 -16.40 10.00
N LEU A 28 -14.65 -16.20 9.72
CA LEU A 28 -13.67 -17.27 9.66
C LEU A 28 -13.55 -17.99 11.01
N GLY A 29 -13.40 -17.24 12.10
CA GLY A 29 -13.32 -17.83 13.45
C GLY A 29 -14.56 -18.63 13.81
N TRP A 30 -15.74 -18.16 13.41
CA TRP A 30 -17.00 -18.90 13.57
C TRP A 30 -16.99 -20.22 12.81
N VAL A 31 -16.64 -20.21 11.51
CA VAL A 31 -16.58 -21.42 10.69
C VAL A 31 -15.57 -22.42 11.27
N LEU A 32 -14.39 -21.95 11.69
CA LEU A 32 -13.37 -22.81 12.32
C LEU A 32 -13.88 -23.40 13.65
N SER A 33 -14.60 -22.62 14.45
CA SER A 33 -15.15 -23.10 15.72
C SER A 33 -16.20 -24.21 15.53
N GLN A 34 -17.03 -24.11 14.47
CA GLN A 34 -18.00 -25.17 14.13
C GLN A 34 -17.28 -26.43 13.60
N ALA A 35 -16.24 -26.25 12.76
CA ALA A 35 -15.49 -27.39 12.20
C ALA A 35 -14.69 -28.16 13.24
N ALA A 36 -14.12 -27.45 14.22
CA ALA A 36 -13.34 -28.02 15.32
C ALA A 36 -14.22 -28.42 16.52
N ASN A 37 -15.51 -28.09 16.52
CA ASN A 37 -16.44 -28.24 17.64
C ASN A 37 -15.87 -27.63 18.96
N ASP A 38 -15.17 -26.48 18.83
CA ASP A 38 -14.56 -25.77 19.94
C ASP A 38 -14.60 -24.26 19.71
N TYR A 39 -15.26 -23.53 20.62
CA TYR A 39 -15.41 -22.08 20.55
C TYR A 39 -14.10 -21.30 20.78
N ILE A 40 -13.02 -21.95 21.20
CA ILE A 40 -11.71 -21.29 21.39
C ILE A 40 -11.25 -20.60 20.09
N TRP A 41 -11.52 -21.19 18.92
CA TRP A 41 -11.17 -20.63 17.62
C TRP A 41 -11.90 -19.30 17.33
N PHE A 42 -13.15 -19.16 17.76
CA PHE A 42 -13.88 -17.90 17.65
C PHE A 42 -13.27 -16.82 18.53
N TYR A 43 -12.91 -17.12 19.76
CA TYR A 43 -12.28 -16.16 20.67
C TYR A 43 -10.89 -15.76 20.19
N ILE A 44 -10.11 -16.68 19.66
CA ILE A 44 -8.79 -16.39 19.02
C ILE A 44 -9.00 -15.42 17.85
N ALA A 45 -9.96 -15.68 16.97
CA ALA A 45 -10.27 -14.80 15.84
C ALA A 45 -10.74 -13.41 16.30
N LEU A 46 -11.56 -13.33 17.35
CA LEU A 46 -12.01 -12.07 17.93
C LEU A 46 -10.83 -11.24 18.44
N ILE A 47 -9.97 -11.82 19.27
CA ILE A 47 -8.78 -11.14 19.82
C ILE A 47 -7.85 -10.72 18.66
N TYR A 48 -7.58 -11.63 17.73
CA TYR A 48 -6.74 -11.34 16.57
C TYR A 48 -7.31 -10.20 15.71
N SER A 49 -8.62 -10.19 15.46
CA SER A 49 -9.31 -9.13 14.71
C SER A 49 -9.15 -7.76 15.36
N LEU A 50 -9.36 -7.68 16.68
CA LEU A 50 -9.20 -6.44 17.43
C LEU A 50 -7.75 -5.95 17.43
N VAL A 51 -6.81 -6.86 17.72
CA VAL A 51 -5.37 -6.54 17.75
C VAL A 51 -4.87 -6.13 16.37
N SER A 52 -5.19 -6.90 15.33
CA SER A 52 -4.72 -6.60 13.96
C SER A 52 -5.29 -5.27 13.43
N SER A 53 -6.54 -4.95 13.72
CA SER A 53 -7.16 -3.67 13.37
C SER A 53 -6.48 -2.51 14.09
N LEU A 54 -6.21 -2.66 15.39
CA LEU A 54 -5.51 -1.64 16.18
C LEU A 54 -4.06 -1.45 15.71
N VAL A 55 -3.34 -2.54 15.46
CA VAL A 55 -1.97 -2.51 14.94
C VAL A 55 -1.93 -1.86 13.55
N GLY A 56 -2.85 -2.24 12.65
CA GLY A 56 -2.93 -1.66 11.32
C GLY A 56 -3.19 -0.15 11.37
N TYR A 57 -4.07 0.31 12.25
CA TYR A 57 -4.36 1.74 12.40
C TYR A 57 -3.22 2.53 13.06
N LEU A 58 -2.62 2.02 14.16
CA LEU A 58 -1.63 2.76 14.95
C LEU A 58 -0.21 2.63 14.42
N TRP A 59 0.15 1.50 13.82
CA TRP A 59 1.51 1.16 13.41
C TRP A 59 1.62 0.64 11.97
N GLY A 60 0.56 0.76 11.16
CA GLY A 60 0.56 0.32 9.76
C GLY A 60 1.66 0.98 8.93
N ASP A 61 1.95 2.26 9.19
CA ASP A 61 3.08 2.99 8.61
C ASP A 61 4.42 2.29 8.88
N LYS A 62 4.64 1.87 10.13
CA LYS A 62 5.88 1.16 10.51
C LYS A 62 5.99 -0.20 9.81
N VAL A 63 4.87 -0.92 9.69
CA VAL A 63 4.84 -2.22 8.96
C VAL A 63 5.24 -2.01 7.50
N VAL A 64 4.67 -0.99 6.83
CA VAL A 64 4.99 -0.65 5.44
C VAL A 64 6.45 -0.25 5.30
N LEU A 65 6.95 0.66 6.14
CA LEU A 65 8.33 1.14 6.10
C LEU A 65 9.34 0.02 6.36
N MET A 66 9.06 -0.88 7.31
CA MET A 66 9.90 -2.05 7.58
C MET A 66 9.92 -3.02 6.40
N SER A 67 8.76 -3.32 5.80
CA SER A 67 8.67 -4.22 4.64
C SER A 67 9.42 -3.67 3.42
N SER A 68 9.45 -2.35 3.28
CA SER A 68 10.19 -1.64 2.21
C SER A 68 11.66 -1.37 2.57
N LYS A 69 12.15 -1.86 3.72
CA LYS A 69 13.52 -1.62 4.24
C LYS A 69 13.89 -0.14 4.29
N ALA A 70 12.91 0.72 4.51
CA ALA A 70 13.09 2.16 4.59
C ALA A 70 13.83 2.55 5.88
N LYS A 71 14.83 3.41 5.77
CA LYS A 71 15.64 3.91 6.89
C LYS A 71 15.29 5.36 7.16
N LEU A 72 14.95 5.66 8.43
CA LEU A 72 14.74 7.03 8.85
C LEU A 72 16.04 7.82 8.65
N VAL A 73 15.92 8.99 8.06
CA VAL A 73 17.03 9.95 7.95
C VAL A 73 16.70 11.19 8.74
N ASP A 74 17.72 11.89 9.20
CA ASP A 74 17.60 13.16 9.88
C ASP A 74 18.02 14.32 8.97
N ARG A 75 17.83 15.54 9.45
CA ARG A 75 18.16 16.76 8.71
C ARG A 75 19.67 16.88 8.38
N THR A 76 20.52 16.28 9.18
CA THR A 76 21.97 16.33 8.98
C THR A 76 22.43 15.35 7.90
N ALA A 77 21.75 14.20 7.80
CA ALA A 77 22.06 13.17 6.80
C ALA A 77 21.54 13.51 5.40
N ALA A 78 20.42 14.24 5.28
CA ALA A 78 19.83 14.61 3.99
C ALA A 78 19.30 16.07 3.99
N PRO A 79 20.17 17.08 4.14
CA PRO A 79 19.76 18.47 4.37
C PRO A 79 18.96 19.06 3.21
N GLU A 80 19.29 18.72 1.98
CA GLU A 80 18.59 19.22 0.78
C GLU A 80 17.19 18.64 0.66
N LEU A 81 17.03 17.34 0.86
CA LEU A 81 15.74 16.67 0.84
C LEU A 81 14.84 17.22 1.96
N TYR A 82 15.38 17.41 3.17
CA TYR A 82 14.63 18.00 4.27
C TYR A 82 14.13 19.40 3.96
N ARG A 83 15.00 20.29 3.43
CA ARG A 83 14.61 21.65 3.05
C ARG A 83 13.53 21.67 1.98
N LEU A 84 13.64 20.78 0.98
CA LEU A 84 12.65 20.63 -0.08
C LEU A 84 11.29 20.25 0.49
N VAL A 85 11.24 19.17 1.30
CA VAL A 85 9.99 18.71 1.93
C VAL A 85 9.39 19.76 2.86
N GLU A 86 10.20 20.41 3.70
CA GLU A 86 9.74 21.47 4.62
C GLU A 86 9.13 22.66 3.87
N ASN A 87 9.77 23.12 2.80
CA ASN A 87 9.25 24.24 2.00
C ASN A 87 7.90 23.90 1.39
N LEU A 88 7.75 22.69 0.83
CA LEU A 88 6.50 22.24 0.27
C LEU A 88 5.42 22.07 1.37
N CYS A 89 5.78 21.58 2.56
CA CYS A 89 4.87 21.47 3.69
C CYS A 89 4.37 22.84 4.18
N ILE A 90 5.26 23.84 4.26
CA ILE A 90 4.90 25.22 4.61
C ILE A 90 3.89 25.76 3.60
N THR A 91 4.15 25.58 2.30
CA THR A 91 3.25 26.02 1.23
C THR A 91 1.92 25.31 1.27
N ALA A 92 1.91 23.99 1.57
CA ALA A 92 0.69 23.17 1.66
C ALA A 92 -0.09 23.35 2.98
N GLY A 93 0.48 24.03 3.99
CA GLY A 93 -0.10 24.11 5.34
C GLY A 93 -0.13 22.77 6.07
N LEU A 94 0.81 21.86 5.78
CA LEU A 94 0.92 20.54 6.35
C LEU A 94 2.09 20.46 7.36
N PRO A 95 1.99 19.61 8.40
CA PRO A 95 3.13 19.29 9.22
C PRO A 95 4.17 18.49 8.42
N THR A 96 5.46 18.75 8.68
CA THR A 96 6.54 18.02 8.00
C THR A 96 6.52 16.54 8.38
N PRO A 97 6.37 15.62 7.41
CA PRO A 97 6.36 14.18 7.65
C PRO A 97 7.77 13.69 8.03
N LYS A 98 7.84 12.48 8.60
CA LYS A 98 9.12 11.78 8.77
C LYS A 98 9.65 11.36 7.40
N ILE A 99 10.95 11.55 7.17
CA ILE A 99 11.59 11.26 5.88
C ILE A 99 12.42 10.00 6.00
N TYR A 100 12.21 9.10 5.04
CA TYR A 100 12.90 7.81 4.95
C TYR A 100 13.58 7.67 3.60
N ILE A 101 14.72 6.98 3.58
CA ILE A 101 15.43 6.60 2.35
C ILE A 101 15.45 5.07 2.25
N ILE A 102 15.12 4.59 1.05
CA ILE A 102 15.21 3.17 0.67
C ILE A 102 16.43 3.02 -0.22
N ASN A 103 17.34 2.11 0.16
CA ASN A 103 18.54 1.85 -0.63
C ASN A 103 18.21 0.94 -1.83
N GLU A 104 17.59 1.53 -2.85
CA GLU A 104 17.19 0.88 -4.10
C GLU A 104 17.54 1.79 -5.29
N ALA A 105 18.07 1.17 -6.36
CA ALA A 105 18.49 1.92 -7.54
C ALA A 105 17.33 2.31 -8.47
N ALA A 106 16.20 1.60 -8.39
CA ALA A 106 14.97 1.96 -9.09
C ALA A 106 14.39 3.27 -8.53
N PRO A 107 14.08 4.27 -9.37
CA PRO A 107 13.55 5.54 -8.91
C PRO A 107 12.08 5.38 -8.49
N ASN A 108 11.78 5.66 -7.21
CA ASN A 108 10.41 5.65 -6.72
C ASN A 108 10.26 6.38 -5.38
N ALA A 109 9.02 6.68 -5.00
CA ALA A 109 8.65 7.27 -3.72
C ALA A 109 7.28 6.75 -3.28
N PHE A 110 6.94 6.95 -2.01
CA PHE A 110 5.58 6.81 -1.50
C PHE A 110 5.38 7.56 -0.19
N ALA A 111 4.11 7.90 0.09
CA ALA A 111 3.68 8.37 1.39
C ALA A 111 2.86 7.30 2.12
N THR A 112 3.00 7.25 3.45
CA THR A 112 2.27 6.33 4.34
C THR A 112 1.94 7.02 5.65
N GLY A 113 1.00 6.47 6.42
CA GLY A 113 0.59 7.03 7.70
C GLY A 113 -0.91 6.98 7.94
N ARG A 114 -1.35 7.44 9.11
CA ARG A 114 -2.78 7.47 9.44
C ARG A 114 -3.43 8.84 9.27
N ASP A 115 -2.66 9.90 9.37
CA ASP A 115 -3.10 11.29 9.23
C ASP A 115 -1.88 12.20 8.92
N PRO A 116 -2.07 13.48 8.55
CA PRO A 116 -0.96 14.38 8.25
C PRO A 116 0.06 14.56 9.38
N LYS A 117 -0.35 14.45 10.67
CA LYS A 117 0.57 14.56 11.81
C LYS A 117 1.42 13.31 12.02
N HIS A 118 0.98 12.18 11.49
CA HIS A 118 1.63 10.87 11.59
C HIS A 118 1.97 10.32 10.20
N ALA A 119 2.33 11.21 9.28
CA ALA A 119 2.75 10.85 7.94
C ALA A 119 4.25 10.57 7.86
N ALA A 120 4.62 9.73 6.92
CA ALA A 120 5.98 9.47 6.52
C ALA A 120 6.08 9.46 4.99
N ILE A 121 7.17 9.99 4.45
CA ILE A 121 7.52 9.91 3.03
C ILE A 121 8.79 9.08 2.91
N ALA A 122 8.77 8.10 2.03
CA ALA A 122 9.92 7.28 1.68
C ALA A 122 10.30 7.52 0.22
N VAL A 123 11.59 7.77 -0.02
CA VAL A 123 12.16 7.95 -1.36
C VAL A 123 13.30 6.96 -1.58
N THR A 124 13.47 6.46 -2.80
CA THR A 124 14.61 5.59 -3.10
C THR A 124 15.87 6.40 -3.38
N SER A 125 17.03 5.81 -3.10
CA SER A 125 18.33 6.41 -3.49
C SER A 125 18.43 6.64 -5.00
N GLY A 126 17.81 5.77 -5.80
CA GLY A 126 17.71 5.92 -7.24
C GLY A 126 16.91 7.12 -7.69
N LEU A 127 15.81 7.45 -6.97
CA LEU A 127 15.05 8.67 -7.24
C LEU A 127 15.90 9.92 -7.01
N LEU A 128 16.59 9.99 -5.88
CA LEU A 128 17.46 11.11 -5.53
C LEU A 128 18.64 11.28 -6.49
N ALA A 129 19.13 10.19 -7.06
CA ALA A 129 20.25 10.23 -8.02
C ALA A 129 19.83 10.61 -9.44
N LYS A 130 18.58 10.35 -9.85
CA LYS A 130 18.12 10.50 -11.23
C LYS A 130 17.31 11.76 -11.49
N LEU A 131 16.63 12.29 -10.48
CA LEU A 131 15.80 13.47 -10.60
C LEU A 131 16.59 14.74 -10.22
N ASP A 132 16.37 15.79 -10.98
CA ASP A 132 16.78 17.11 -10.58
C ASP A 132 15.84 17.68 -9.47
N LYS A 133 16.18 18.86 -8.97
CA LYS A 133 15.44 19.47 -7.88
C LYS A 133 13.98 19.72 -8.23
N ALA A 134 13.68 20.24 -9.41
CA ALA A 134 12.31 20.60 -9.81
C ALA A 134 11.47 19.36 -10.04
N GLU A 135 12.06 18.30 -10.58
CA GLU A 135 11.42 16.99 -10.77
C GLU A 135 11.12 16.32 -9.43
N LEU A 136 12.08 16.37 -8.49
CA LEU A 136 11.89 15.84 -7.14
C LEU A 136 10.83 16.64 -6.36
N GLU A 137 10.80 17.97 -6.50
CA GLU A 137 9.72 18.81 -5.96
C GLU A 137 8.36 18.39 -6.47
N GLY A 138 8.22 18.08 -7.77
CA GLY A 138 6.98 17.58 -8.36
C GLY A 138 6.53 16.26 -7.74
N VAL A 139 7.43 15.28 -7.59
CA VAL A 139 7.10 13.98 -6.99
C VAL A 139 6.73 14.14 -5.50
N ILE A 140 7.49 14.90 -4.73
CA ILE A 140 7.20 15.11 -3.30
C ILE A 140 5.90 15.89 -3.11
N ALA A 141 5.60 16.87 -3.98
CA ALA A 141 4.33 17.60 -3.93
C ALA A 141 3.12 16.68 -4.21
N HIS A 142 3.25 15.75 -5.16
CA HIS A 142 2.26 14.70 -5.40
C HIS A 142 2.03 13.83 -4.14
N GLU A 143 3.11 13.34 -3.51
CA GLU A 143 3.02 12.56 -2.27
C GLU A 143 2.39 13.36 -1.12
N LEU A 144 2.72 14.64 -0.99
CA LEU A 144 2.11 15.53 0.01
C LEU A 144 0.61 15.77 -0.24
N SER A 145 0.15 15.73 -1.49
CA SER A 145 -1.28 15.76 -1.79
C SER A 145 -2.01 14.56 -1.18
N HIS A 146 -1.46 13.35 -1.30
CA HIS A 146 -2.02 12.16 -0.65
C HIS A 146 -2.07 12.28 0.88
N VAL A 147 -1.05 12.91 1.47
CA VAL A 147 -1.04 13.22 2.91
C VAL A 147 -2.18 14.18 3.27
N GLY A 148 -2.30 15.29 2.55
CA GLY A 148 -3.33 16.32 2.80
C GLY A 148 -4.75 15.81 2.58
N ASN A 149 -4.96 14.95 1.58
CA ASN A 149 -6.25 14.34 1.25
C ASN A 149 -6.61 13.14 2.12
N HIS A 150 -5.75 12.74 3.06
CA HIS A 150 -5.92 11.54 3.91
C HIS A 150 -6.04 10.22 3.10
N ASP A 151 -5.46 10.15 1.91
CA ASP A 151 -5.38 8.92 1.11
C ASP A 151 -4.47 7.89 1.76
N ILE A 152 -3.42 8.36 2.46
CA ILE A 152 -2.38 7.54 3.07
C ILE A 152 -2.92 6.50 4.06
N LEU A 153 -3.97 6.81 4.84
CA LEU A 153 -4.55 5.86 5.78
C LEU A 153 -5.16 4.66 5.05
N LEU A 154 -5.99 4.92 4.04
CA LEU A 154 -6.64 3.85 3.27
C LEU A 154 -5.60 2.95 2.60
N ALA A 155 -4.61 3.55 1.93
CA ALA A 155 -3.54 2.83 1.26
C ALA A 155 -2.69 2.00 2.24
N THR A 156 -2.34 2.57 3.41
CA THR A 156 -1.61 1.88 4.48
C THR A 156 -2.39 0.68 5.01
N LEU A 157 -3.69 0.84 5.31
CA LEU A 157 -4.54 -0.24 5.81
C LEU A 157 -4.68 -1.37 4.78
N VAL A 158 -4.86 -1.04 3.51
CA VAL A 158 -4.90 -2.05 2.43
C VAL A 158 -3.59 -2.82 2.37
N SER A 159 -2.43 -2.15 2.48
CA SER A 159 -1.12 -2.81 2.52
C SER A 159 -1.01 -3.83 3.65
N VAL A 160 -1.48 -3.46 4.85
CA VAL A 160 -1.44 -4.36 6.02
C VAL A 160 -2.35 -5.57 5.82
N VAL A 161 -3.58 -5.36 5.33
CA VAL A 161 -4.55 -6.46 5.09
C VAL A 161 -4.05 -7.41 3.99
N VAL A 162 -3.59 -6.86 2.87
CA VAL A 162 -3.04 -7.65 1.75
C VAL A 162 -1.80 -8.42 2.19
N GLY A 163 -0.91 -7.78 2.96
CA GLY A 163 0.27 -8.42 3.53
C GLY A 163 -0.07 -9.59 4.45
N ALA A 164 -1.06 -9.41 5.33
CA ALA A 164 -1.53 -10.46 6.22
C ALA A 164 -2.12 -11.67 5.44
N VAL A 165 -2.93 -11.43 4.43
CA VAL A 165 -3.48 -12.49 3.57
C VAL A 165 -2.38 -13.22 2.80
N ALA A 166 -1.39 -12.49 2.27
CA ALA A 166 -0.25 -13.09 1.57
C ALA A 166 0.60 -13.97 2.51
N LEU A 167 0.83 -13.53 3.76
CA LEU A 167 1.53 -14.33 4.76
C LEU A 167 0.78 -15.61 5.11
N LEU A 168 -0.55 -15.53 5.31
CA LEU A 168 -1.39 -16.70 5.55
C LEU A 168 -1.35 -17.68 4.36
N GLY A 169 -1.44 -17.18 3.14
CA GLY A 169 -1.35 -18.00 1.92
C GLY A 169 0.00 -18.70 1.81
N ASN A 170 1.10 -18.00 2.07
CA ASN A 170 2.44 -18.57 2.07
C ASN A 170 2.66 -19.60 3.18
N TRP A 171 2.11 -19.35 4.37
CA TRP A 171 2.16 -20.30 5.48
C TRP A 171 1.38 -21.57 5.15
N PHE A 172 0.16 -21.43 4.63
CA PHE A 172 -0.69 -22.53 4.19
C PHE A 172 -0.02 -23.39 3.10
N ALA A 173 0.54 -22.73 2.07
CA ALA A 173 1.24 -23.43 0.99
C ALA A 173 2.40 -24.27 1.55
N ARG A 174 3.26 -23.68 2.41
CA ARG A 174 4.36 -24.41 3.02
C ARG A 174 3.90 -25.60 3.87
N TRP A 175 2.86 -25.39 4.68
CA TRP A 175 2.34 -26.46 5.53
C TRP A 175 1.73 -27.60 4.72
N SER A 176 1.02 -27.30 3.64
CA SER A 176 0.47 -28.28 2.70
C SER A 176 1.56 -29.12 2.03
N PHE A 177 2.68 -28.49 1.65
CA PHE A 177 3.83 -29.21 1.06
C PHE A 177 4.57 -30.09 2.07
N TRP A 178 4.72 -29.67 3.33
CA TRP A 178 5.50 -30.41 4.34
C TRP A 178 4.63 -31.38 5.14
N GLY A 179 3.33 -31.13 5.31
CA GLY A 179 2.38 -31.98 6.02
C GLY A 179 1.76 -33.10 5.15
N GLY A 180 1.64 -32.90 3.84
CA GLY A 180 0.96 -33.82 2.93
C GLY A 180 1.66 -35.16 2.70
N ASN A 181 2.91 -35.35 3.12
CA ASN A 181 3.68 -36.59 2.88
C ASN A 181 3.64 -37.58 4.06
N ARG A 182 2.94 -37.25 5.15
CA ARG A 182 2.66 -38.23 6.21
C ARG A 182 1.32 -38.91 5.98
N ARG A 183 1.28 -39.79 4.99
CA ARG A 183 0.32 -40.89 4.96
C ARG A 183 0.61 -41.81 6.15
N SER A 184 0.10 -41.47 7.33
CA SER A 184 0.01 -42.42 8.44
C SER A 184 -1.44 -42.84 8.59
N SER A 185 -1.60 -44.14 8.52
CA SER A 185 -2.73 -45.02 8.80
C SER A 185 -3.46 -44.62 10.09
N ASN A 186 -4.80 -44.63 10.02
CA ASN A 186 -5.73 -44.75 11.14
C ASN A 186 -5.57 -43.74 12.30
N ASN A 187 -6.12 -42.51 12.13
CA ASN A 187 -6.60 -41.75 13.28
C ASN A 187 -7.59 -40.67 12.84
N ASP A 188 -8.68 -40.51 13.60
CA ASP A 188 -9.71 -39.46 13.44
C ASP A 188 -9.14 -38.04 13.42
N GLU A 189 -7.98 -37.82 14.01
CA GLU A 189 -7.23 -36.54 14.00
C GLU A 189 -6.75 -36.13 12.60
N ALA A 190 -6.39 -37.07 11.73
CA ALA A 190 -5.99 -36.78 10.35
C ALA A 190 -7.17 -36.28 9.51
N GLY A 191 -8.39 -36.72 9.81
CA GLY A 191 -9.63 -36.25 9.21
C GLY A 191 -9.94 -34.79 9.59
N GLN A 192 -9.82 -34.44 10.87
CA GLN A 192 -10.06 -33.07 11.36
C GLN A 192 -9.07 -32.08 10.75
N ILE A 193 -7.79 -32.43 10.70
CA ILE A 193 -6.76 -31.57 10.07
C ILE A 193 -7.07 -31.33 8.59
N SER A 194 -7.49 -32.35 7.85
CA SER A 194 -7.87 -32.22 6.43
C SER A 194 -9.06 -31.29 6.24
N VAL A 195 -10.06 -31.34 7.13
CA VAL A 195 -11.22 -30.43 7.11
C VAL A 195 -10.79 -28.99 7.38
N ILE A 196 -9.97 -28.74 8.39
CA ILE A 196 -9.45 -27.40 8.71
C ILE A 196 -8.65 -26.82 7.53
N LEU A 197 -7.81 -27.61 6.90
CA LEU A 197 -7.06 -27.23 5.70
C LEU A 197 -7.98 -26.86 4.54
N SER A 198 -9.01 -27.65 4.30
CA SER A 198 -9.98 -27.37 3.24
C SER A 198 -10.74 -26.07 3.49
N ILE A 199 -11.11 -25.78 4.73
CA ILE A 199 -11.76 -24.54 5.12
C ILE A 199 -10.83 -23.35 4.89
N ILE A 200 -9.56 -23.43 5.32
CA ILE A 200 -8.58 -22.37 5.10
C ILE A 200 -8.39 -22.11 3.60
N ALA A 201 -8.30 -23.18 2.77
CA ALA A 201 -8.17 -23.03 1.33
C ALA A 201 -9.39 -22.33 0.70
N ILE A 202 -10.61 -22.68 1.11
CA ILE A 202 -11.86 -22.04 0.66
C ILE A 202 -11.87 -20.57 1.08
N VAL A 203 -11.49 -20.26 2.31
CA VAL A 203 -11.43 -18.89 2.82
C VAL A 203 -10.43 -18.06 2.04
N LEU A 204 -9.23 -18.57 1.79
CA LEU A 204 -8.23 -17.88 0.96
C LEU A 204 -8.73 -17.63 -0.46
N ALA A 205 -9.45 -18.60 -1.05
CA ALA A 205 -10.06 -18.45 -2.37
C ALA A 205 -11.15 -17.36 -2.40
N ILE A 206 -11.92 -17.21 -1.31
CA ILE A 206 -12.93 -16.13 -1.16
C ILE A 206 -12.25 -14.79 -0.90
N LEU A 207 -11.18 -14.77 -0.09
CA LEU A 207 -10.46 -13.53 0.24
C LEU A 207 -9.69 -12.94 -0.96
N ALA A 208 -9.18 -13.76 -1.86
CA ALA A 208 -8.39 -13.30 -3.00
C ALA A 208 -9.10 -12.24 -3.86
N PRO A 209 -10.36 -12.44 -4.33
CA PRO A 209 -11.07 -11.40 -5.08
C PRO A 209 -11.41 -10.17 -4.24
N ILE A 210 -11.66 -10.34 -2.93
CA ILE A 210 -11.92 -9.21 -2.02
C ILE A 210 -10.66 -8.37 -1.88
N VAL A 211 -9.50 -8.99 -1.68
CA VAL A 211 -8.20 -8.30 -1.64
C VAL A 211 -7.95 -7.52 -2.93
N ALA A 212 -8.22 -8.13 -4.09
CA ALA A 212 -8.10 -7.44 -5.37
C ALA A 212 -8.99 -6.19 -5.45
N GLN A 213 -10.23 -6.27 -4.97
CA GLN A 213 -11.14 -5.11 -4.89
C GLN A 213 -10.66 -4.05 -3.90
N LEU A 214 -10.10 -4.44 -2.76
CA LEU A 214 -9.54 -3.52 -1.78
C LEU A 214 -8.35 -2.75 -2.35
N ILE A 215 -7.47 -3.43 -3.09
CA ILE A 215 -6.38 -2.78 -3.82
C ILE A 215 -6.95 -1.76 -4.82
N GLN A 216 -7.97 -2.12 -5.60
CA GLN A 216 -8.61 -1.20 -6.54
C GLN A 216 -9.29 0.00 -5.85
N LEU A 217 -9.83 -0.19 -4.65
CA LEU A 217 -10.40 0.90 -3.84
C LEU A 217 -9.31 1.84 -3.31
N ALA A 218 -8.15 1.30 -2.91
CA ALA A 218 -7.00 2.11 -2.51
C ALA A 218 -6.44 2.92 -3.68
N ILE A 219 -6.51 2.35 -4.89
CA ILE A 219 -6.04 2.96 -6.14
C ILE A 219 -7.24 3.56 -6.87
N SER A 220 -7.43 4.84 -6.75
CA SER A 220 -8.45 5.55 -7.55
C SER A 220 -7.76 6.43 -8.58
N ARG A 221 -7.95 6.15 -9.89
CA ARG A 221 -7.45 7.01 -10.97
C ARG A 221 -7.77 8.48 -10.74
N ARG A 222 -8.95 8.76 -10.21
CA ARG A 222 -9.39 10.12 -9.91
C ARG A 222 -8.54 10.78 -8.81
N ARG A 223 -8.10 10.00 -7.79
CA ARG A 223 -7.21 10.52 -6.74
C ARG A 223 -5.82 10.80 -7.27
N GLU A 224 -5.32 9.97 -8.18
CA GLU A 224 -4.02 10.20 -8.83
C GLU A 224 -4.03 11.50 -9.65
N PHE A 225 -5.05 11.71 -10.49
CA PHE A 225 -5.17 12.96 -11.24
C PHE A 225 -5.38 14.18 -10.33
N LEU A 226 -6.05 14.02 -9.19
CA LEU A 226 -6.17 15.07 -8.18
C LEU A 226 -4.81 15.35 -7.53
N ALA A 227 -4.05 14.32 -7.16
CA ALA A 227 -2.73 14.46 -6.57
C ALA A 227 -1.74 15.11 -7.56
N ASP A 228 -1.81 14.75 -8.83
CA ASP A 228 -1.05 15.41 -9.90
C ASP A 228 -1.39 16.91 -10.00
N ALA A 229 -2.67 17.24 -10.01
CA ALA A 229 -3.12 18.64 -10.09
C ALA A 229 -2.74 19.43 -8.84
N ASP A 230 -2.95 18.88 -7.64
CA ASP A 230 -2.58 19.51 -6.38
C ASP A 230 -1.06 19.71 -6.29
N GLY A 231 -0.27 18.71 -6.73
CA GLY A 231 1.19 18.79 -6.79
C GLY A 231 1.68 19.92 -7.70
N VAL A 232 1.04 20.07 -8.86
CA VAL A 232 1.32 21.18 -9.80
C VAL A 232 0.90 22.53 -9.22
N LEU A 233 -0.25 22.61 -8.55
CA LEU A 233 -0.68 23.84 -7.87
C LEU A 233 0.30 24.26 -6.76
N LEU A 234 0.87 23.28 -6.06
CA LEU A 234 1.81 23.49 -4.97
C LEU A 234 3.18 23.98 -5.48
N THR A 235 3.69 23.39 -6.56
CA THR A 235 4.99 23.75 -7.15
C THR A 235 4.90 24.90 -8.15
N ARG A 236 3.72 25.14 -8.72
CA ARG A 236 3.47 26.04 -9.87
C ARG A 236 4.36 25.74 -11.09
N TYR A 237 4.80 24.48 -11.21
CA TYR A 237 5.71 24.05 -12.28
C TYR A 237 5.33 22.64 -12.77
N PRO A 238 4.37 22.50 -13.71
CA PRO A 238 3.92 21.20 -14.20
C PRO A 238 5.03 20.41 -14.91
N GLU A 239 5.99 21.07 -15.58
CA GLU A 239 7.08 20.40 -16.28
C GLU A 239 7.97 19.56 -15.36
N GLY A 240 8.14 19.96 -14.10
CA GLY A 240 8.88 19.19 -13.10
C GLY A 240 8.26 17.79 -12.92
N LEU A 241 6.96 17.73 -12.66
CA LEU A 241 6.25 16.46 -12.49
C LEU A 241 6.18 15.65 -13.80
N ILE A 242 5.96 16.30 -14.94
CA ILE A 242 5.95 15.67 -16.26
C ILE A 242 7.29 15.00 -16.56
N ASN A 243 8.40 15.70 -16.34
CA ASN A 243 9.74 15.18 -16.60
C ASN A 243 10.09 14.06 -15.62
N ALA A 244 9.71 14.18 -14.34
CA ALA A 244 9.84 13.10 -13.36
C ALA A 244 9.11 11.83 -13.82
N LEU A 245 7.85 11.93 -14.24
CA LEU A 245 7.07 10.82 -14.78
C LEU A 245 7.75 10.17 -15.97
N LYS A 246 8.28 10.95 -16.93
CA LYS A 246 9.00 10.45 -18.09
C LYS A 246 10.27 9.70 -17.68
N LYS A 247 11.08 10.25 -16.78
CA LYS A 247 12.33 9.61 -16.32
C LYS A 247 12.06 8.34 -15.52
N ILE A 248 11.10 8.36 -14.61
CA ILE A 248 10.77 7.20 -13.75
C ILE A 248 10.19 6.06 -14.60
N SER A 249 9.28 6.36 -15.53
CA SER A 249 8.64 5.34 -16.37
C SER A 249 9.58 4.73 -17.41
N ALA A 250 10.60 5.46 -17.84
CA ALA A 250 11.61 4.96 -18.78
C ALA A 250 12.70 4.10 -18.10
N ASP A 251 12.76 4.10 -16.77
CA ASP A 251 13.79 3.36 -16.03
C ASP A 251 13.52 1.85 -16.06
N PRO A 252 14.48 1.02 -16.48
CA PRO A 252 14.31 -0.42 -16.57
C PRO A 252 14.45 -1.14 -15.23
N GLN A 253 14.89 -0.45 -14.18
CA GLN A 253 15.16 -1.07 -12.88
C GLN A 253 13.85 -1.35 -12.12
N LEU A 254 13.77 -2.54 -11.55
CA LEU A 254 12.63 -2.99 -10.74
C LEU A 254 12.95 -2.85 -9.25
N LEU A 255 11.95 -2.53 -8.46
CA LEU A 255 12.08 -2.46 -7.01
C LEU A 255 12.13 -3.85 -6.40
N SER A 256 13.29 -4.23 -5.83
CA SER A 256 13.47 -5.56 -5.22
C SER A 256 12.73 -5.69 -3.89
N VAL A 257 12.50 -4.58 -3.19
CA VAL A 257 11.82 -4.54 -1.89
C VAL A 257 10.30 -4.43 -2.01
N ALA A 258 9.77 -4.16 -3.20
CA ALA A 258 8.33 -4.05 -3.40
C ALA A 258 7.67 -5.43 -3.35
N SER A 259 6.56 -5.51 -2.65
CA SER A 259 5.66 -6.66 -2.60
C SER A 259 4.30 -6.31 -3.22
N GLU A 260 3.49 -7.31 -3.51
CA GLU A 260 2.12 -7.07 -3.98
C GLU A 260 1.28 -6.28 -2.96
N ALA A 261 1.61 -6.43 -1.67
CA ALA A 261 0.98 -5.69 -0.59
C ALA A 261 1.33 -4.20 -0.59
N THR A 262 2.52 -3.82 -1.05
CA THR A 262 2.99 -2.42 -1.02
C THR A 262 3.03 -1.76 -2.39
N ALA A 263 2.83 -2.52 -3.46
CA ALA A 263 2.97 -2.04 -4.84
C ALA A 263 2.10 -0.80 -5.15
N HIS A 264 0.90 -0.74 -4.58
CA HIS A 264 -0.05 0.34 -4.80
C HIS A 264 0.27 1.64 -4.05
N LEU A 265 1.27 1.62 -3.17
CA LEU A 265 1.74 2.82 -2.46
C LEU A 265 2.71 3.63 -3.31
N TYR A 266 3.49 2.97 -4.16
CA TYR A 266 4.58 3.60 -4.89
C TYR A 266 4.08 4.56 -5.97
N PHE A 267 4.79 5.66 -6.19
CA PHE A 267 4.49 6.70 -7.19
C PHE A 267 4.38 6.15 -8.63
N ALA A 268 5.20 5.14 -8.94
CA ALA A 268 5.13 4.40 -10.20
C ALA A 268 5.12 2.89 -9.94
N SER A 269 4.54 2.12 -10.87
CA SER A 269 4.48 0.66 -10.73
C SER A 269 5.86 0.05 -10.47
N PRO A 270 6.05 -0.67 -9.36
CA PRO A 270 7.34 -1.26 -9.02
C PRO A 270 7.67 -2.52 -9.81
N PHE A 271 6.74 -3.01 -10.64
CA PHE A 271 6.83 -4.28 -11.34
C PHE A 271 6.89 -4.13 -12.87
N ASP A 272 7.55 -5.08 -13.52
CA ASP A 272 7.52 -5.21 -14.97
C ASP A 272 6.18 -5.81 -15.44
N ASN A 273 5.26 -4.95 -15.86
CA ASN A 273 3.95 -5.36 -16.34
C ASN A 273 4.01 -6.18 -17.65
N LYS A 274 5.12 -6.12 -18.40
CA LYS A 274 5.30 -6.91 -19.64
C LYS A 274 5.49 -8.40 -19.39
N LYS A 275 5.93 -8.79 -18.19
CA LYS A 275 6.14 -10.18 -17.79
C LYS A 275 4.92 -10.83 -17.12
N ARG A 276 3.85 -10.07 -16.88
CA ARG A 276 2.62 -10.57 -16.25
C ARG A 276 1.59 -10.97 -17.29
N THR A 277 0.74 -11.95 -16.94
CA THR A 277 -0.44 -12.25 -17.77
C THR A 277 -1.33 -11.00 -17.86
N PRO A 278 -2.02 -10.75 -18.99
CA PRO A 278 -2.83 -9.54 -19.16
C PRO A 278 -3.86 -9.32 -18.03
N LEU A 279 -4.40 -10.41 -17.47
CA LEU A 279 -5.37 -10.36 -16.37
C LEU A 279 -4.68 -9.89 -15.07
N LEU A 280 -3.53 -10.47 -14.70
CA LEU A 280 -2.78 -10.09 -13.51
C LEU A 280 -2.22 -8.67 -13.64
N ALA A 281 -1.68 -8.30 -14.80
CA ALA A 281 -1.21 -6.95 -15.05
C ALA A 281 -2.33 -5.93 -14.82
N LYS A 282 -3.56 -6.21 -15.33
CA LYS A 282 -4.72 -5.32 -15.15
C LYS A 282 -5.21 -5.23 -13.71
N MET A 283 -5.14 -6.32 -12.94
CA MET A 283 -5.52 -6.35 -11.52
C MET A 283 -4.54 -5.59 -10.63
N PHE A 284 -3.26 -5.57 -10.98
CA PHE A 284 -2.19 -4.91 -10.23
C PHE A 284 -1.68 -3.61 -10.89
N MET A 285 -2.42 -3.07 -11.87
CA MET A 285 -2.16 -1.70 -12.36
C MET A 285 -2.53 -0.70 -11.25
N THR A 286 -1.49 -0.18 -10.62
CA THR A 286 -1.61 0.64 -9.40
C THR A 286 -1.87 2.11 -9.70
N HIS A 287 -1.56 2.59 -10.91
CA HIS A 287 -1.73 3.98 -11.31
C HIS A 287 -2.34 4.07 -12.72
N PRO A 288 -2.93 5.22 -13.10
CA PRO A 288 -3.25 5.49 -14.49
C PRO A 288 -2.01 5.36 -15.38
N PRO A 289 -2.16 5.02 -16.66
CA PRO A 289 -1.05 5.06 -17.60
C PRO A 289 -0.31 6.40 -17.55
N VAL A 290 1.02 6.36 -17.60
CA VAL A 290 1.84 7.57 -17.47
C VAL A 290 1.51 8.59 -18.55
N GLU A 291 1.19 8.10 -19.74
CA GLU A 291 0.79 8.92 -20.88
C GLU A 291 -0.50 9.72 -20.60
N GLU A 292 -1.47 9.10 -19.90
CA GLU A 292 -2.71 9.77 -19.51
C GLU A 292 -2.45 10.85 -18.44
N ARG A 293 -1.55 10.58 -17.47
CA ARG A 293 -1.15 11.55 -16.44
C ARG A 293 -0.44 12.75 -17.10
N ILE A 294 0.53 12.50 -17.97
CA ILE A 294 1.27 13.55 -18.70
C ILE A 294 0.29 14.40 -19.53
N ALA A 295 -0.61 13.77 -20.32
CA ALA A 295 -1.57 14.48 -21.15
C ALA A 295 -2.58 15.31 -20.32
N ALA A 296 -2.86 14.92 -19.08
CA ALA A 296 -3.68 15.70 -18.17
C ALA A 296 -2.90 16.90 -17.60
N LEU A 297 -1.64 16.70 -17.22
CA LEU A 297 -0.74 17.74 -16.71
C LEU A 297 -0.44 18.83 -17.75
N GLU A 298 -0.24 18.47 -19.01
CA GLU A 298 0.01 19.40 -20.13
C GLU A 298 -1.17 20.35 -20.40
N LYS A 299 -2.37 20.01 -19.91
CA LYS A 299 -3.58 20.86 -20.03
C LYS A 299 -3.73 21.84 -18.88
N ILE A 300 -2.92 21.73 -17.84
CA ILE A 300 -2.97 22.64 -16.69
C ILE A 300 -2.23 23.93 -17.08
N SER A 301 -2.96 24.99 -17.26
CA SER A 301 -2.42 26.36 -17.37
C SER A 301 -2.39 27.01 -15.99
N ILE A 302 -1.23 27.49 -15.56
CA ILE A 302 -1.03 28.20 -14.29
C ILE A 302 -0.80 29.68 -14.57
#